data_bd32f6128ab39068fc97aa5f4323c879
#
_entry.id   bd32f6128ab39068fc97aa5f4323c879
#
_cell.length_a   1.000
_cell.length_b   1.000
_cell.length_c   1.000
_cell.angle_alpha   90.00
_cell.angle_beta   90.00
_cell.angle_gamma   90.00
#
_symmetry.space_group_name_H-M   'P 1'
#
loop_
_entity.id
_entity.type
_entity.pdbx_description
1 polymer ?
#
loop_
_entity_poly.entity_id
_entity_poly.type
_entity_poly.pdbx_seq_one_letter_code
_entity_poly.pdbx_strand_id
1 'polypeptide(L)'
;MHVLGQKKSSARTATGSGSINATAHQERSASRPVHTTNAAMGPVHCTLAPMEGEFLLLPTNVITEVIEYSPPLAAHAAPQWFLGHVDWQSRQVPVFSYAALISGNQPEEITTKTHIMIVKSLSDSARMPYLGIVISDIPRLVSVEMDEVLHTGDERKSLGVFCHIELDDQAAVIPDLDRLTHLVTHAAFGILPITQVQN
;
A
#
# COMPACT_ATOMS: atom_id res chain seq x y z
N MET A 1 71.36 6.91 9.09
CA MET A 1 72.19 7.92 8.39
C MET A 1 71.32 9.11 8.10
N HIS A 2 71.47 10.09 8.92
CA HIS A 2 71.77 11.49 8.66
C HIS A 2 70.58 12.27 8.04
N VAL A 3 70.07 13.27 8.54
CA VAL A 3 70.40 14.38 9.47
C VAL A 3 69.59 15.59 8.99
N LEU A 4 68.78 16.10 9.85
CA LEU A 4 68.63 17.48 10.31
C LEU A 4 68.70 18.66 9.29
N GLY A 5 67.78 19.59 9.48
CA GLY A 5 67.91 20.96 9.02
C GLY A 5 66.74 21.86 9.47
N GLN A 6 66.84 22.38 10.69
CA GLN A 6 66.10 23.56 11.22
C GLN A 6 66.65 24.86 10.61
N LYS A 7 65.79 25.93 10.55
CA LYS A 7 66.02 27.31 11.03
C LYS A 7 64.83 28.16 10.60
N LYS A 8 64.09 28.71 11.49
CA LYS A 8 64.16 29.88 12.38
C LYS A 8 64.22 31.25 11.67
N SER A 9 63.27 32.07 12.09
CA SER A 9 63.38 33.47 12.49
C SER A 9 62.98 34.49 11.41
N SER A 10 62.27 35.59 11.60
CA SER A 10 61.96 36.41 12.77
C SER A 10 61.08 37.58 12.34
N ALA A 11 60.16 37.94 13.19
CA ALA A 11 59.53 39.21 13.46
C ALA A 11 59.88 40.50 12.64
N ARG A 12 58.85 41.32 12.36
CA ARG A 12 58.72 42.70 12.93
C ARG A 12 57.43 43.38 12.45
N THR A 13 56.59 43.72 13.36
CA THR A 13 55.94 44.96 13.75
C THR A 13 55.87 46.12 12.73
N ALA A 14 54.63 46.58 12.49
CA ALA A 14 54.34 48.03 12.52
C ALA A 14 52.79 48.27 12.47
N THR A 15 52.38 48.97 13.41
CA THR A 15 51.26 49.83 13.76
C THR A 15 50.59 50.56 12.60
N GLY A 16 49.25 50.60 12.61
CA GLY A 16 48.46 51.47 11.73
C GLY A 16 46.99 51.50 12.18
N SER A 17 46.65 52.48 12.98
CA SER A 17 45.34 52.87 13.45
C SER A 17 44.41 53.23 12.29
N GLY A 18 43.14 52.76 12.35
CA GLY A 18 42.07 53.21 11.45
C GLY A 18 40.72 52.65 11.87
N SER A 19 40.07 53.36 12.75
CA SER A 19 38.69 53.16 13.17
C SER A 19 37.74 53.53 12.03
N ILE A 20 36.89 52.62 11.59
CA ILE A 20 35.56 52.93 11.05
C ILE A 20 34.59 51.82 11.40
N ASN A 21 33.56 52.24 12.13
CA ASN A 21 32.35 51.46 12.41
C ASN A 21 31.70 51.02 11.10
N ALA A 22 31.50 49.74 10.95
CA ALA A 22 30.49 49.18 10.04
C ALA A 22 29.65 48.18 10.84
N THR A 23 28.45 48.57 11.12
CA THR A 23 27.38 47.80 11.73
C THR A 23 27.07 46.58 10.83
N ALA A 24 27.58 45.42 11.18
CA ALA A 24 27.18 44.19 10.54
C ALA A 24 25.85 43.78 11.13
N HIS A 25 24.79 43.98 10.36
CA HIS A 25 23.50 43.32 10.57
C HIS A 25 23.69 41.82 10.46
N GLN A 26 23.73 41.16 11.57
CA GLN A 26 23.69 39.71 11.69
C GLN A 26 22.25 39.27 11.50
N GLU A 27 21.87 39.04 10.25
CA GLU A 27 20.62 38.37 9.95
C GLU A 27 20.69 36.95 10.53
N ARG A 28 20.11 36.82 11.72
CA ARG A 28 19.75 35.53 12.27
C ARG A 28 18.62 34.98 11.41
N SER A 29 18.97 34.12 10.46
CA SER A 29 18.04 33.23 9.81
C SER A 29 17.42 32.35 10.90
N ALA A 30 16.31 32.80 11.44
CA ALA A 30 15.47 32.00 12.30
C ALA A 30 14.82 30.94 11.38
N SER A 31 15.37 29.75 11.40
CA SER A 31 14.69 28.55 10.88
C SER A 31 13.37 28.43 11.64
N ARG A 32 12.28 28.89 11.02
CA ARG A 32 10.92 28.59 11.49
C ARG A 32 10.81 27.07 11.57
N PRO A 33 10.48 26.48 12.72
CA PRO A 33 10.08 25.10 12.76
C PRO A 33 8.87 24.98 11.84
N VAL A 34 8.98 24.16 10.81
CA VAL A 34 7.83 23.71 10.04
C VAL A 34 7.03 22.86 11.02
N HIS A 35 6.08 23.48 11.71
CA HIS A 35 5.03 22.76 12.38
C HIS A 35 4.25 22.06 11.26
N THR A 36 4.63 20.83 10.96
CA THR A 36 3.73 19.88 10.31
C THR A 36 2.59 19.74 11.31
N THR A 37 1.54 20.52 11.09
CA THR A 37 0.26 20.32 11.77
C THR A 37 -0.22 18.97 11.27
N ASN A 38 0.08 17.92 12.03
CA ASN A 38 -0.62 16.65 11.91
C ASN A 38 -2.05 16.99 12.37
N ALA A 39 -2.87 17.45 11.42
CA ALA A 39 -4.29 17.56 11.65
C ALA A 39 -4.69 16.15 12.06
N ALA A 40 -5.17 15.98 13.28
CA ALA A 40 -5.67 14.72 13.78
C ALA A 40 -6.78 14.31 12.82
N MET A 41 -6.43 13.47 11.86
CA MET A 41 -7.40 12.81 11.01
C MET A 41 -8.15 11.87 11.96
N GLY A 42 -9.45 12.10 12.11
CA GLY A 42 -10.28 11.22 12.92
C GLY A 42 -10.21 9.77 12.42
N PRO A 43 -10.78 8.82 13.17
CA PRO A 43 -10.72 7.42 12.84
C PRO A 43 -11.29 7.14 11.44
N VAL A 44 -10.64 6.26 10.71
CA VAL A 44 -11.09 5.80 9.39
C VAL A 44 -11.99 4.58 9.59
N HIS A 45 -13.21 4.65 9.05
CA HIS A 45 -14.12 3.49 9.07
C HIS A 45 -13.68 2.49 8.01
N CYS A 46 -13.24 1.33 8.47
CA CYS A 46 -12.76 0.23 7.66
C CYS A 46 -13.60 -1.03 7.86
N THR A 47 -13.45 -1.94 6.94
CA THR A 47 -13.99 -3.29 7.01
C THR A 47 -12.84 -4.27 7.04
N LEU A 48 -12.84 -5.13 8.04
CA LEU A 48 -11.88 -6.21 8.20
C LEU A 48 -12.53 -7.51 7.74
N ALA A 49 -12.09 -8.02 6.59
CA ALA A 49 -12.64 -9.21 5.96
C ALA A 49 -11.70 -10.41 6.17
N PRO A 50 -12.18 -11.52 6.72
CA PRO A 50 -11.35 -12.70 6.93
C PRO A 50 -11.03 -13.39 5.61
N MET A 51 -9.77 -13.79 5.45
CA MET A 51 -9.26 -14.63 4.36
C MET A 51 -8.54 -15.84 4.95
N GLU A 52 -8.03 -16.71 4.10
CA GLU A 52 -7.15 -17.76 4.57
C GLU A 52 -5.81 -17.18 5.04
N GLY A 53 -5.49 -17.36 6.32
CA GLY A 53 -4.23 -16.98 6.94
C GLY A 53 -4.14 -15.56 7.52
N GLU A 54 -4.90 -14.60 7.01
CA GLU A 54 -4.87 -13.21 7.46
C GLU A 54 -6.18 -12.47 7.16
N PHE A 55 -6.24 -11.19 7.51
CA PHE A 55 -7.38 -10.34 7.22
C PHE A 55 -7.07 -9.35 6.09
N LEU A 56 -8.12 -9.01 5.33
CA LEU A 56 -8.09 -7.93 4.35
C LEU A 56 -8.72 -6.68 4.98
N LEU A 57 -7.96 -5.58 5.04
CA LEU A 57 -8.46 -4.30 5.54
C LEU A 57 -8.75 -3.35 4.38
N LEU A 58 -10.00 -2.89 4.30
CA LEU A 58 -10.46 -1.97 3.27
C LEU A 58 -11.27 -0.82 3.88
N PRO A 59 -11.17 0.41 3.33
CA PRO A 59 -12.12 1.46 3.65
C PRO A 59 -13.56 0.99 3.34
N THR A 60 -14.48 1.17 4.28
CA THR A 60 -15.87 0.67 4.12
C THR A 60 -16.58 1.23 2.89
N ASN A 61 -16.24 2.45 2.47
CA ASN A 61 -16.87 3.12 1.34
C ASN A 61 -16.52 2.52 -0.05
N VAL A 62 -15.50 1.67 -0.14
CA VAL A 62 -15.18 0.95 -1.39
C VAL A 62 -15.99 -0.34 -1.53
N ILE A 63 -16.56 -0.85 -0.43
CA ILE A 63 -17.36 -2.07 -0.44
C ILE A 63 -18.78 -1.70 -0.83
N THR A 64 -19.34 -2.47 -1.77
CA THR A 64 -20.69 -2.26 -2.27
C THR A 64 -21.66 -3.23 -1.62
N GLU A 65 -21.31 -4.51 -1.56
CA GLU A 65 -22.17 -5.58 -1.04
C GLU A 65 -21.34 -6.81 -0.66
N VAL A 66 -21.83 -7.61 0.27
CA VAL A 66 -21.33 -8.96 0.54
C VAL A 66 -22.45 -9.93 0.19
N ILE A 67 -22.17 -10.84 -0.73
CA ILE A 67 -23.14 -11.82 -1.22
C ILE A 67 -22.72 -13.23 -0.83
N GLU A 68 -23.69 -14.14 -0.75
CA GLU A 68 -23.39 -15.56 -0.60
C GLU A 68 -22.51 -16.06 -1.76
N TYR A 69 -21.63 -17.01 -1.46
CA TYR A 69 -20.79 -17.59 -2.49
C TYR A 69 -21.64 -18.36 -3.50
N SER A 70 -21.46 -18.03 -4.77
CA SER A 70 -21.93 -18.81 -5.89
C SER A 70 -20.75 -19.15 -6.78
N PRO A 71 -20.64 -20.39 -7.31
CA PRO A 71 -19.51 -20.77 -8.16
C PRO A 71 -19.40 -19.85 -9.37
N PRO A 72 -18.24 -19.16 -9.54
CA PRO A 72 -18.04 -18.31 -10.69
C PRO A 72 -17.98 -19.10 -11.99
N LEU A 73 -18.43 -18.52 -13.09
CA LEU A 73 -18.22 -19.06 -14.42
C LEU A 73 -16.73 -18.97 -14.76
N ALA A 74 -16.08 -20.12 -14.82
CA ALA A 74 -14.63 -20.19 -14.99
C ALA A 74 -14.17 -19.56 -16.32
N ALA A 75 -13.04 -18.84 -16.28
CA ALA A 75 -12.38 -18.32 -17.46
C ALA A 75 -11.33 -19.31 -17.99
N HIS A 76 -11.23 -19.46 -19.30
CA HIS A 76 -10.23 -20.31 -19.92
C HIS A 76 -8.83 -19.68 -19.82
N ALA A 77 -7.83 -20.49 -19.48
CA ALA A 77 -6.42 -20.08 -19.41
C ALA A 77 -6.11 -18.91 -18.46
N ALA A 78 -6.93 -18.74 -17.42
CA ALA A 78 -6.71 -17.72 -16.39
C ALA A 78 -5.73 -18.22 -15.30
N PRO A 79 -5.07 -17.31 -14.56
CA PRO A 79 -4.29 -17.67 -13.37
C PRO A 79 -5.16 -18.35 -12.31
N GLN A 80 -4.58 -19.23 -11.47
CA GLN A 80 -5.34 -19.99 -10.46
C GLN A 80 -6.11 -19.11 -9.46
N TRP A 81 -5.57 -17.96 -9.11
CA TRP A 81 -6.23 -17.01 -8.22
C TRP A 81 -7.45 -16.32 -8.84
N PHE A 82 -7.61 -16.35 -10.17
CA PHE A 82 -8.77 -15.79 -10.87
C PHE A 82 -9.82 -16.88 -11.08
N LEU A 83 -10.94 -16.79 -10.36
CA LEU A 83 -11.94 -17.86 -10.32
C LEU A 83 -12.96 -17.79 -11.47
N GLY A 84 -13.11 -16.62 -12.08
CA GLY A 84 -14.08 -16.41 -13.16
C GLY A 84 -14.99 -15.23 -12.92
N HIS A 85 -16.25 -15.32 -13.33
CA HIS A 85 -17.23 -14.24 -13.23
C HIS A 85 -18.52 -14.71 -12.55
N VAL A 86 -19.15 -13.84 -11.79
CA VAL A 86 -20.51 -14.03 -11.27
C VAL A 86 -21.46 -12.96 -11.84
N ASP A 87 -22.72 -13.35 -12.00
CA ASP A 87 -23.76 -12.38 -12.35
C ASP A 87 -24.23 -11.67 -11.09
N TRP A 88 -24.04 -10.34 -11.04
CA TRP A 88 -24.48 -9.50 -9.96
C TRP A 88 -25.12 -8.22 -10.52
N GLN A 89 -26.38 -7.96 -10.15
CA GLN A 89 -27.14 -6.79 -10.62
C GLN A 89 -27.08 -6.60 -12.15
N SER A 90 -27.27 -7.68 -12.90
CA SER A 90 -27.20 -7.72 -14.37
C SER A 90 -25.83 -7.32 -14.95
N ARG A 91 -24.77 -7.50 -14.17
CA ARG A 91 -23.37 -7.28 -14.57
C ARG A 91 -22.56 -8.54 -14.30
N GLN A 92 -21.62 -8.80 -15.17
CA GLN A 92 -20.61 -9.82 -14.91
C GLN A 92 -19.47 -9.20 -14.11
N VAL A 93 -19.32 -9.66 -12.87
CA VAL A 93 -18.28 -9.21 -11.96
C VAL A 93 -17.19 -10.25 -11.90
N PRO A 94 -15.93 -9.91 -12.21
CA PRO A 94 -14.80 -10.81 -12.06
C PRO A 94 -14.56 -11.13 -10.58
N VAL A 95 -14.37 -12.42 -10.28
CA VAL A 95 -14.16 -12.95 -8.94
C VAL A 95 -12.79 -13.59 -8.83
N PHE A 96 -12.11 -13.30 -7.74
CA PHE A 96 -10.77 -13.82 -7.48
C PHE A 96 -10.52 -14.09 -6.00
N SER A 97 -9.61 -15.03 -5.72
CA SER A 97 -9.04 -15.26 -4.40
C SER A 97 -7.86 -14.32 -4.19
N TYR A 98 -8.02 -13.38 -3.28
CA TYR A 98 -6.92 -12.46 -2.93
C TYR A 98 -5.83 -13.19 -2.14
N ALA A 99 -6.21 -14.13 -1.25
CA ALA A 99 -5.26 -14.97 -0.51
C ALA A 99 -4.35 -15.78 -1.47
N ALA A 100 -4.92 -16.39 -2.50
CA ALA A 100 -4.16 -17.11 -3.52
C ALA A 100 -3.27 -16.18 -4.37
N LEU A 101 -3.74 -14.96 -4.67
CA LEU A 101 -2.97 -13.98 -5.43
C LEU A 101 -1.69 -13.57 -4.69
N ILE A 102 -1.78 -13.30 -3.38
CA ILE A 102 -0.63 -12.81 -2.61
C ILE A 102 0.31 -13.93 -2.15
N SER A 103 -0.22 -15.12 -1.86
CA SER A 103 0.56 -16.27 -1.40
C SER A 103 1.14 -17.12 -2.55
N GLY A 104 0.54 -17.05 -3.74
CA GLY A 104 0.84 -17.95 -4.86
C GLY A 104 0.34 -19.37 -4.67
N ASN A 105 -0.47 -19.63 -3.65
CA ASN A 105 -1.03 -20.94 -3.34
C ASN A 105 -2.34 -21.18 -4.12
N GLN A 106 -2.97 -22.36 -3.87
CA GLN A 106 -4.32 -22.64 -4.35
C GLN A 106 -5.32 -21.70 -3.67
N PRO A 107 -6.45 -21.39 -4.34
CA PRO A 107 -7.55 -20.70 -3.70
C PRO A 107 -8.04 -21.44 -2.46
N GLU A 108 -8.57 -20.68 -1.52
CA GLU A 108 -9.16 -21.17 -0.28
C GLU A 108 -10.27 -22.20 -0.50
N GLU A 109 -10.44 -23.11 0.45
CA GLU A 109 -11.52 -24.07 0.43
C GLU A 109 -12.87 -23.37 0.61
N ILE A 110 -13.82 -23.70 -0.29
CA ILE A 110 -15.16 -23.12 -0.23
C ILE A 110 -15.99 -23.87 0.80
N THR A 111 -16.50 -23.13 1.76
CA THR A 111 -17.36 -23.61 2.84
C THR A 111 -18.73 -22.92 2.80
N THR A 112 -19.64 -23.31 3.70
CA THR A 112 -20.94 -22.62 3.87
C THR A 112 -20.82 -21.20 4.41
N LYS A 113 -19.64 -20.81 4.90
CA LYS A 113 -19.36 -19.47 5.40
C LYS A 113 -18.69 -18.58 4.37
N THR A 114 -18.23 -19.15 3.26
CA THR A 114 -17.56 -18.40 2.20
C THR A 114 -18.53 -17.42 1.55
N HIS A 115 -18.08 -16.20 1.32
CA HIS A 115 -18.83 -15.13 0.67
C HIS A 115 -18.01 -14.49 -0.44
N ILE A 116 -18.67 -13.69 -1.26
CA ILE A 116 -18.02 -12.81 -2.23
C ILE A 116 -18.28 -11.37 -1.81
N MET A 117 -17.22 -10.63 -1.53
CA MET A 117 -17.28 -9.21 -1.24
C MET A 117 -17.13 -8.41 -2.53
N ILE A 118 -18.18 -7.71 -2.92
CA ILE A 118 -18.19 -6.84 -4.11
C ILE A 118 -17.62 -5.48 -3.74
N VAL A 119 -16.53 -5.11 -4.38
CA VAL A 119 -15.84 -3.84 -4.16
C VAL A 119 -15.82 -3.00 -5.44
N LYS A 120 -15.76 -1.68 -5.28
CA LYS A 120 -15.58 -0.75 -6.40
C LYS A 120 -14.17 -0.89 -6.96
N SER A 121 -14.09 -1.00 -8.27
CA SER A 121 -12.83 -0.90 -8.98
C SER A 121 -12.36 0.56 -9.01
N LEU A 122 -11.05 0.80 -8.99
CA LEU A 122 -10.48 2.12 -9.19
C LEU A 122 -10.27 2.46 -10.68
N SER A 123 -10.71 1.57 -11.58
CA SER A 123 -10.62 1.84 -13.01
C SER A 123 -11.72 2.81 -13.45
N ASP A 124 -11.35 3.83 -14.21
CA ASP A 124 -12.30 4.68 -14.94
C ASP A 124 -13.04 3.93 -16.07
N SER A 125 -12.70 2.67 -16.28
CA SER A 125 -13.32 1.82 -17.29
C SER A 125 -14.72 1.41 -16.88
N ALA A 126 -15.72 1.88 -17.61
CA ALA A 126 -17.11 1.41 -17.49
C ALA A 126 -17.27 -0.11 -17.70
N ARG A 127 -16.24 -0.79 -18.21
CA ARG A 127 -16.28 -2.23 -18.48
C ARG A 127 -16.13 -3.08 -17.23
N MET A 128 -15.45 -2.57 -16.19
CA MET A 128 -15.19 -3.32 -14.97
C MET A 128 -15.28 -2.42 -13.74
N PRO A 129 -16.48 -1.92 -13.40
CA PRO A 129 -16.65 -1.01 -12.27
C PRO A 129 -16.59 -1.70 -10.91
N TYR A 130 -16.62 -3.03 -10.86
CA TYR A 130 -16.64 -3.83 -9.66
C TYR A 130 -15.71 -5.03 -9.75
N LEU A 131 -15.20 -5.47 -8.60
CA LEU A 131 -14.41 -6.66 -8.39
C LEU A 131 -15.05 -7.50 -7.29
N GLY A 132 -15.01 -8.81 -7.39
CA GLY A 132 -15.45 -9.74 -6.36
C GLY A 132 -14.26 -10.40 -5.69
N ILE A 133 -14.13 -10.24 -4.40
CA ILE A 133 -13.07 -10.85 -3.58
C ILE A 133 -13.70 -11.97 -2.75
N VAL A 134 -13.15 -13.17 -2.83
CA VAL A 134 -13.58 -14.28 -1.96
C VAL A 134 -13.09 -14.02 -0.55
N ILE A 135 -13.99 -14.21 0.42
CA ILE A 135 -13.73 -14.08 1.85
C ILE A 135 -14.25 -15.31 2.58
N SER A 136 -13.59 -15.73 3.66
CA SER A 136 -13.87 -16.99 4.35
C SER A 136 -15.03 -16.93 5.35
N ASP A 137 -15.45 -15.74 5.74
CA ASP A 137 -16.60 -15.49 6.64
C ASP A 137 -17.12 -14.05 6.46
N ILE A 138 -18.20 -13.69 7.16
CA ILE A 138 -18.77 -12.34 7.14
C ILE A 138 -17.75 -11.32 7.69
N PRO A 139 -17.49 -10.20 6.98
CA PRO A 139 -16.56 -9.18 7.43
C PRO A 139 -17.14 -8.36 8.59
N ARG A 140 -16.28 -7.75 9.40
CA ARG A 140 -16.66 -6.85 10.50
C ARG A 140 -16.22 -5.41 10.23
N LEU A 141 -17.02 -4.46 10.74
CA LEU A 141 -16.66 -3.04 10.73
C LEU A 141 -15.68 -2.74 11.86
N VAL A 142 -14.67 -1.95 11.55
CA VAL A 142 -13.68 -1.45 12.51
C VAL A 142 -13.44 0.03 12.29
N SER A 143 -13.14 0.75 13.36
CA SER A 143 -12.64 2.13 13.28
C SER A 143 -11.15 2.08 13.57
N VAL A 144 -10.35 2.59 12.66
CA VAL A 144 -8.88 2.51 12.72
C VAL A 144 -8.32 3.90 12.89
N GLU A 145 -7.54 4.12 13.95
CA GLU A 145 -6.73 5.32 14.12
C GLU A 145 -5.35 5.11 13.53
N MET A 146 -4.72 6.18 13.03
CA MET A 146 -3.44 6.08 12.33
C MET A 146 -2.28 5.57 13.20
N ASP A 147 -2.39 5.75 14.51
CA ASP A 147 -1.41 5.32 15.52
C ASP A 147 -1.62 3.87 15.98
N GLU A 148 -2.78 3.26 15.68
CA GLU A 148 -3.06 1.85 15.96
C GLU A 148 -2.51 0.90 14.91
N VAL A 149 -2.10 1.43 13.75
CA VAL A 149 -1.61 0.64 12.62
C VAL A 149 -0.10 0.44 12.75
N LEU A 150 0.30 -0.77 13.12
CA LEU A 150 1.70 -1.15 13.12
C LEU A 150 2.07 -1.73 11.75
N HIS A 151 2.96 -1.04 11.04
CA HIS A 151 3.57 -1.60 9.83
C HIS A 151 4.51 -2.75 10.20
N THR A 152 4.26 -3.95 9.72
CA THR A 152 5.08 -5.12 10.05
C THR A 152 6.39 -5.19 9.28
N GLY A 153 6.69 -4.18 8.46
CA GLY A 153 8.00 -4.01 7.83
C GLY A 153 8.37 -5.06 6.78
N ASP A 154 7.50 -6.00 6.50
CA ASP A 154 7.73 -7.02 5.48
C ASP A 154 7.38 -6.43 4.10
N GLU A 155 8.31 -5.65 3.55
CA GLU A 155 8.22 -5.12 2.18
C GLU A 155 8.35 -6.24 1.13
N ARG A 156 7.77 -7.39 1.38
CA ARG A 156 7.56 -8.33 0.29
C ARG A 156 6.66 -7.63 -0.71
N LYS A 157 7.24 -7.29 -1.83
CA LYS A 157 6.55 -6.73 -2.99
C LYS A 157 5.61 -7.77 -3.59
N SER A 158 4.65 -8.22 -2.79
CA SER A 158 3.60 -9.11 -3.25
C SER A 158 2.70 -8.37 -4.21
N LEU A 159 2.31 -9.04 -5.28
CA LEU A 159 1.43 -8.45 -6.28
C LEU A 159 0.11 -8.04 -5.63
N GLY A 160 -0.26 -6.75 -5.77
CA GLY A 160 -1.55 -6.27 -5.28
C GLY A 160 -1.61 -5.95 -3.78
N VAL A 161 -0.48 -5.95 -3.07
CA VAL A 161 -0.37 -5.54 -1.67
C VAL A 161 0.19 -4.12 -1.61
N PHE A 162 -0.47 -3.26 -0.84
CA PHE A 162 0.05 -1.95 -0.49
C PHE A 162 0.96 -2.06 0.74
N CYS A 163 0.47 -2.67 1.83
CA CYS A 163 1.29 -2.96 3.01
C CYS A 163 0.65 -4.06 3.88
N HIS A 164 1.50 -4.73 4.67
CA HIS A 164 1.06 -5.61 5.74
C HIS A 164 1.05 -4.82 7.05
N ILE A 165 0.05 -5.07 7.87
CA ILE A 165 -0.17 -4.39 9.14
C ILE A 165 -0.54 -5.40 10.22
N GLU A 166 -0.46 -4.95 11.46
CA GLU A 166 -1.05 -5.61 12.61
C GLU A 166 -2.08 -4.68 13.23
N LEU A 167 -3.27 -5.18 13.46
CA LEU A 167 -4.38 -4.47 14.08
C LEU A 167 -5.00 -5.36 15.16
N ASP A 168 -4.98 -4.92 16.43
CA ASP A 168 -5.49 -5.71 17.56
C ASP A 168 -4.89 -7.13 17.62
N ASP A 169 -3.57 -7.27 17.49
CA ASP A 169 -2.84 -8.54 17.44
C ASP A 169 -3.25 -9.46 16.28
N GLN A 170 -3.91 -8.92 15.26
CA GLN A 170 -4.31 -9.66 14.06
C GLN A 170 -3.54 -9.19 12.84
N ALA A 171 -2.93 -10.15 12.14
CA ALA A 171 -2.28 -9.85 10.86
C ALA A 171 -3.33 -9.46 9.81
N ALA A 172 -3.11 -8.35 9.16
CA ALA A 172 -3.97 -7.87 8.10
C ALA A 172 -3.15 -7.26 6.95
N VAL A 173 -3.75 -7.22 5.78
CA VAL A 173 -3.15 -6.63 4.58
C VAL A 173 -4.05 -5.53 4.05
N ILE A 174 -3.43 -4.41 3.69
CA ILE A 174 -4.08 -3.35 2.93
C ILE A 174 -3.76 -3.57 1.46
N PRO A 175 -4.76 -3.75 0.59
CA PRO A 175 -4.54 -4.02 -0.81
C PRO A 175 -4.20 -2.73 -1.58
N ASP A 176 -3.40 -2.88 -2.63
CA ASP A 176 -3.26 -1.89 -3.68
C ASP A 176 -4.40 -2.07 -4.70
N LEU A 177 -5.50 -1.36 -4.49
CA LEU A 177 -6.72 -1.49 -5.29
C LEU A 177 -6.52 -1.11 -6.76
N ASP A 178 -5.64 -0.15 -7.04
CA ASP A 178 -5.32 0.23 -8.42
C ASP A 178 -4.61 -0.92 -9.13
N ARG A 179 -3.59 -1.45 -8.51
CA ARG A 179 -2.85 -2.60 -9.04
C ARG A 179 -3.71 -3.85 -9.15
N LEU A 180 -4.59 -4.12 -8.16
CA LEU A 180 -5.56 -5.21 -8.24
C LEU A 180 -6.49 -5.07 -9.43
N THR A 181 -7.01 -3.85 -9.65
CA THR A 181 -7.86 -3.57 -10.80
C THR A 181 -7.16 -3.93 -12.11
N HIS A 182 -5.89 -3.55 -12.25
CA HIS A 182 -5.09 -3.91 -13.43
C HIS A 182 -4.88 -5.43 -13.56
N LEU A 183 -4.48 -6.10 -12.50
CA LEU A 183 -4.24 -7.55 -12.50
C LEU A 183 -5.49 -8.33 -12.89
N VAL A 184 -6.62 -8.00 -12.27
CA VAL A 184 -7.91 -8.65 -12.52
C VAL A 184 -8.40 -8.35 -13.94
N THR A 185 -8.21 -7.13 -14.44
CA THR A 185 -8.53 -6.77 -15.83
C THR A 185 -7.74 -7.64 -16.81
N HIS A 186 -6.45 -7.79 -16.59
CA HIS A 186 -5.61 -8.65 -17.43
C HIS A 186 -6.05 -10.10 -17.40
N ALA A 187 -6.37 -10.64 -16.23
CA ALA A 187 -6.84 -12.01 -16.08
C ALA A 187 -8.21 -12.22 -16.74
N ALA A 188 -9.14 -11.28 -16.56
CA ALA A 188 -10.51 -11.37 -17.08
C ALA A 188 -10.58 -11.29 -18.62
N PHE A 189 -9.71 -10.52 -19.25
CA PHE A 189 -9.72 -10.32 -20.71
C PHE A 189 -8.64 -11.09 -21.46
N GLY A 190 -7.86 -11.95 -20.79
CA GLY A 190 -6.82 -12.77 -21.42
C GLY A 190 -5.66 -11.96 -22.01
N ILE A 191 -5.47 -10.74 -21.57
CA ILE A 191 -4.34 -9.91 -21.97
C ILE A 191 -3.15 -10.35 -21.13
N LEU A 192 -2.22 -11.10 -21.72
CA LEU A 192 -1.00 -11.52 -21.03
C LEU A 192 -0.24 -10.27 -20.54
N PRO A 193 0.20 -10.23 -19.28
CA PRO A 193 1.03 -9.12 -18.82
C PRO A 193 2.28 -9.08 -19.72
N ILE A 194 2.59 -7.91 -20.25
CA ILE A 194 3.86 -7.68 -20.93
C ILE A 194 4.94 -7.94 -19.88
N THR A 195 5.60 -9.09 -20.00
CA THR A 195 6.78 -9.42 -19.19
C THR A 195 7.73 -8.25 -19.32
N GLN A 196 7.97 -7.55 -18.23
CA GLN A 196 9.03 -6.53 -18.21
C GLN A 196 10.33 -7.24 -18.53
N VAL A 197 10.80 -7.04 -19.76
CA VAL A 197 12.15 -7.41 -20.18
C VAL A 197 13.09 -6.65 -19.26
N GLN A 198 13.68 -7.39 -18.32
CA GLN A 198 14.81 -6.89 -17.55
C GLN A 198 15.96 -6.67 -18.53
N ASN A 199 16.35 -5.43 -18.65
CA ASN A 199 17.59 -5.04 -19.31
C ASN A 199 18.60 -4.62 -18.23
#